data_c0d32f72c6cc1df8c32f2f78d0958bd7
#
_entry.id   c0d32f72c6cc1df8c32f2f78d0958bd7
#
_cell.length_a   1.000
_cell.length_b   1.000
_cell.length_c   1.000
_cell.angle_alpha   90.00
_cell.angle_beta   90.00
_cell.angle_gamma   90.00
#
_symmetry.space_group_name_H-M   'P 1'
#
loop_
_entity.id
_entity.type
_entity.pdbx_description
1 polymer ?
#
loop_
_entity_poly.entity_id
_entity_poly.type
_entity_poly.pdbx_seq_one_letter_code
_entity_poly.pdbx_strand_id
1 'polypeptide(L)'
;GINAACRAQGKTPWEPRRDEAYIGVMVDDLIHLGTTEPYRMFTSRAEFRLRLRQDNADQRLMDLGVALGLIGPKRQEVYAAKMQALQQTAAQLAKTQVFPATDLAQALGLDLRRETTLQECLKRPEISADDIAKALHMPADEEVAFKALQQFEIETKYAGYIKRQDEEIEKIRRHEGLRIPDDINFTQIDGLSNELRQKLDHHKPDSLA
;
A
#
# COMPACT_ATOMS: atom_id res chain seq x y z
N GLY A 1 -6.08 1.47 -23.33
CA GLY A 1 -5.05 0.55 -23.84
C GLY A 1 -5.23 -0.86 -23.26
N ILE A 2 -4.98 -1.07 -21.95
CA ILE A 2 -4.97 -2.41 -21.31
C ILE A 2 -6.29 -3.16 -21.55
N ASN A 3 -7.42 -2.57 -21.18
CA ASN A 3 -8.73 -3.23 -21.31
C ASN A 3 -9.17 -3.45 -22.77
N ALA A 4 -8.75 -2.59 -23.69
CA ALA A 4 -8.95 -2.83 -25.11
C ALA A 4 -8.17 -4.06 -25.59
N ALA A 5 -6.93 -4.22 -25.16
CA ALA A 5 -6.13 -5.41 -25.46
C ALA A 5 -6.71 -6.68 -24.81
N CYS A 6 -7.14 -6.59 -23.54
CA CYS A 6 -7.82 -7.72 -22.88
C CYS A 6 -9.06 -8.16 -23.65
N ARG A 7 -9.92 -7.23 -24.05
CA ARG A 7 -11.13 -7.54 -24.84
C ARG A 7 -10.80 -8.18 -26.19
N ALA A 8 -9.79 -7.65 -26.90
CA ALA A 8 -9.34 -8.21 -28.17
C ALA A 8 -8.79 -9.65 -28.04
N GLN A 9 -8.29 -10.00 -26.85
CA GLN A 9 -7.76 -11.33 -26.53
C GLN A 9 -8.79 -12.24 -25.82
N GLY A 10 -10.03 -11.80 -25.64
CA GLY A 10 -11.05 -12.55 -24.89
C GLY A 10 -10.76 -12.70 -23.40
N LYS A 11 -9.92 -11.83 -22.84
CA LYS A 11 -9.57 -11.80 -21.42
C LYS A 11 -10.47 -10.84 -20.64
N THR A 12 -10.64 -11.11 -19.36
CA THR A 12 -11.35 -10.21 -18.42
C THR A 12 -10.65 -8.86 -18.36
N PRO A 13 -11.38 -7.74 -18.49
CA PRO A 13 -10.84 -6.42 -18.26
C PRO A 13 -10.28 -6.27 -16.84
N TRP A 14 -9.24 -5.45 -16.70
CA TRP A 14 -8.72 -5.06 -15.40
C TRP A 14 -9.43 -3.79 -14.92
N GLU A 15 -9.97 -3.88 -13.73
CA GLU A 15 -10.59 -2.77 -13.02
C GLU A 15 -9.72 -2.38 -11.82
N PRO A 16 -8.97 -1.27 -11.93
CA PRO A 16 -8.09 -0.83 -10.85
C PRO A 16 -8.92 -0.38 -9.66
N ARG A 17 -8.60 -0.88 -8.48
CA ARG A 17 -9.27 -0.51 -7.23
C ARG A 17 -8.62 0.71 -6.59
N ARG A 18 -9.38 1.42 -5.76
CA ARG A 18 -8.91 2.58 -4.99
C ARG A 18 -7.75 2.24 -4.03
N ASP A 19 -7.71 1.02 -3.52
CA ASP A 19 -6.66 0.54 -2.62
C ASP A 19 -5.44 -0.06 -3.34
N GLU A 20 -5.47 -0.19 -4.65
CA GLU A 20 -4.38 -0.78 -5.46
C GLU A 20 -3.49 0.27 -6.12
N ALA A 21 -4.08 1.31 -6.69
CA ALA A 21 -3.35 2.31 -7.45
C ALA A 21 -4.08 3.67 -7.50
N TYR A 22 -3.31 4.76 -7.67
CA TYR A 22 -3.90 6.09 -7.87
C TYR A 22 -4.80 6.18 -9.11
N ILE A 23 -4.51 5.39 -10.15
CA ILE A 23 -5.42 5.30 -11.31
C ILE A 23 -6.78 4.73 -10.91
N GLY A 24 -6.83 3.84 -9.92
CA GLY A 24 -8.10 3.33 -9.35
C GLY A 24 -8.89 4.44 -8.68
N VAL A 25 -8.24 5.27 -7.86
CA VAL A 25 -8.88 6.44 -7.24
C VAL A 25 -9.45 7.37 -8.30
N MET A 26 -8.67 7.69 -9.35
CA MET A 26 -9.13 8.56 -10.43
C MET A 26 -10.33 7.96 -11.19
N VAL A 27 -10.26 6.69 -11.56
CA VAL A 27 -11.33 6.03 -12.33
C VAL A 27 -12.61 5.98 -11.51
N ASP A 28 -12.52 5.62 -10.25
CA ASP A 28 -13.65 5.54 -9.34
C ASP A 28 -14.29 6.92 -9.09
N ASP A 29 -13.48 7.97 -8.83
CA ASP A 29 -13.99 9.34 -8.71
C ASP A 29 -14.73 9.78 -9.98
N LEU A 30 -14.19 9.49 -11.17
CA LEU A 30 -14.81 9.88 -12.43
C LEU A 30 -16.13 9.15 -12.70
N ILE A 31 -16.23 7.89 -12.27
CA ILE A 31 -17.45 7.09 -12.43
C ILE A 31 -18.55 7.57 -11.47
N HIS A 32 -18.22 7.77 -10.19
CA HIS A 32 -19.20 8.03 -9.15
C HIS A 32 -19.51 9.51 -8.95
N LEU A 33 -18.50 10.38 -9.05
CA LEU A 33 -18.67 11.82 -8.80
C LEU A 33 -18.80 12.63 -10.10
N GLY A 34 -18.27 12.08 -11.20
CA GLY A 34 -18.13 12.83 -12.44
C GLY A 34 -17.16 14.00 -12.30
N THR A 35 -17.10 14.85 -13.33
CA THR A 35 -16.34 16.10 -13.28
C THR A 35 -16.89 17.10 -14.28
N THR A 36 -16.96 18.37 -13.89
CA THR A 36 -17.31 19.51 -14.75
C THR A 36 -16.06 20.21 -15.30
N GLU A 37 -14.90 19.90 -14.73
CA GLU A 37 -13.60 20.47 -15.07
C GLU A 37 -12.60 19.32 -15.35
N PRO A 38 -11.43 19.60 -15.97
CA PRO A 38 -10.39 18.58 -16.08
C PRO A 38 -10.03 18.03 -14.71
N TYR A 39 -10.07 16.68 -14.58
CA TYR A 39 -9.79 16.02 -13.31
C TYR A 39 -8.37 16.31 -12.84
N ARG A 40 -8.23 16.72 -11.58
CA ARG A 40 -6.96 16.93 -10.93
C ARG A 40 -6.80 15.97 -9.75
N MET A 41 -5.76 15.15 -9.80
CA MET A 41 -5.41 14.24 -8.71
C MET A 41 -4.79 15.01 -7.54
N PHE A 42 -5.48 15.02 -6.41
CA PHE A 42 -4.94 15.46 -5.13
C PHE A 42 -4.71 14.24 -4.23
N THR A 43 -3.64 14.25 -3.47
CA THR A 43 -3.36 13.19 -2.49
C THR A 43 -4.44 13.05 -1.43
N SER A 44 -5.20 14.13 -1.16
CA SER A 44 -6.36 14.13 -0.27
C SER A 44 -7.53 13.28 -0.76
N ARG A 45 -7.56 12.96 -2.06
CA ARG A 45 -8.59 12.07 -2.64
C ARG A 45 -8.27 10.58 -2.43
N ALA A 46 -7.03 10.26 -2.08
CA ALA A 46 -6.60 8.89 -1.80
C ALA A 46 -6.66 8.64 -0.29
N GLU A 47 -7.68 7.94 0.16
CA GLU A 47 -7.89 7.56 1.57
C GLU A 47 -6.77 6.63 2.06
N PHE A 48 -6.26 5.74 1.21
CA PHE A 48 -5.22 4.76 1.54
C PHE A 48 -3.81 5.23 1.16
N ARG A 49 -3.50 6.52 1.30
CA ARG A 49 -2.23 7.10 0.85
C ARG A 49 -0.98 6.54 1.53
N LEU A 50 -1.09 5.96 2.74
CA LEU A 50 0.04 5.30 3.41
C LEU A 50 0.34 3.92 2.79
N ARG A 51 -0.66 3.30 2.16
CA ARG A 51 -0.50 2.09 1.37
C ARG A 51 -0.07 2.42 -0.06
N LEU A 52 -0.65 3.45 -0.68
CA LEU A 52 -0.38 3.87 -2.07
C LEU A 52 0.85 4.78 -2.15
N ARG A 53 2.01 4.30 -1.76
CA ARG A 53 3.25 5.07 -1.84
C ARG A 53 3.98 4.82 -3.17
N GLN A 54 4.84 5.77 -3.55
CA GLN A 54 5.67 5.65 -4.74
C GLN A 54 6.74 4.55 -4.57
N ASP A 55 7.34 4.45 -3.37
CA ASP A 55 8.40 3.50 -3.04
C ASP A 55 7.98 2.03 -3.12
N ASN A 56 6.69 1.72 -2.89
CA ASN A 56 6.14 0.37 -2.93
C ASN A 56 5.21 0.10 -4.12
N ALA A 57 5.15 0.98 -5.11
CA ALA A 57 4.24 0.81 -6.25
C ALA A 57 4.53 -0.45 -7.06
N ASP A 58 5.79 -0.81 -7.20
CA ASP A 58 6.23 -2.05 -7.84
C ASP A 58 5.78 -3.29 -7.06
N GLN A 59 5.82 -3.29 -5.73
CA GLN A 59 5.33 -4.41 -4.91
C GLN A 59 3.83 -4.66 -5.08
N ARG A 60 3.06 -3.61 -5.31
CA ARG A 60 1.60 -3.71 -5.48
C ARG A 60 1.18 -4.08 -6.91
N LEU A 61 1.97 -3.68 -7.91
CA LEU A 61 1.54 -3.72 -9.31
C LEU A 61 2.39 -4.65 -10.20
N MET A 62 3.53 -5.17 -9.73
CA MET A 62 4.42 -5.98 -10.57
C MET A 62 3.75 -7.27 -11.02
N ASP A 63 3.16 -8.03 -10.10
CA ASP A 63 2.52 -9.31 -10.41
C ASP A 63 1.38 -9.15 -11.41
N LEU A 64 0.58 -8.09 -11.23
CA LEU A 64 -0.47 -7.72 -12.18
C LEU A 64 0.12 -7.35 -13.55
N GLY A 65 1.19 -6.55 -13.56
CA GLY A 65 1.86 -6.14 -14.79
C GLY A 65 2.44 -7.33 -15.57
N VAL A 66 2.97 -8.32 -14.86
CA VAL A 66 3.43 -9.59 -15.46
C VAL A 66 2.26 -10.39 -16.02
N ALA A 67 1.18 -10.55 -15.25
CA ALA A 67 -0.02 -11.28 -15.69
C ALA A 67 -0.67 -10.66 -16.93
N LEU A 68 -0.63 -9.33 -17.05
CA LEU A 68 -1.12 -8.58 -18.20
C LEU A 68 -0.13 -8.56 -19.39
N GLY A 69 1.08 -9.13 -19.24
CA GLY A 69 2.11 -9.13 -20.28
C GLY A 69 2.77 -7.77 -20.54
N LEU A 70 2.71 -6.86 -19.58
CA LEU A 70 3.25 -5.49 -19.70
C LEU A 70 4.72 -5.37 -19.24
N ILE A 71 5.22 -6.38 -18.53
CA ILE A 71 6.53 -6.35 -17.87
C ILE A 71 7.46 -7.34 -18.57
N GLY A 72 8.52 -6.81 -19.19
CA GLY A 72 9.57 -7.60 -19.83
C GLY A 72 10.55 -8.24 -18.83
N PRO A 73 11.37 -9.23 -19.28
CA PRO A 73 12.27 -10.01 -18.41
C PRO A 73 13.24 -9.14 -17.60
N LYS A 74 13.87 -8.15 -18.24
CA LYS A 74 14.83 -7.27 -17.57
C LYS A 74 14.24 -6.54 -16.36
N ARG A 75 12.98 -6.11 -16.44
CA ARG A 75 12.31 -5.43 -15.34
C ARG A 75 11.94 -6.41 -14.22
N GLN A 76 11.59 -7.64 -14.58
CA GLN A 76 11.36 -8.71 -13.60
C GLN A 76 12.63 -9.06 -12.82
N GLU A 77 13.80 -9.12 -13.49
CA GLU A 77 15.10 -9.35 -12.85
C GLU A 77 15.44 -8.24 -11.84
N VAL A 78 15.26 -6.96 -12.22
CA VAL A 78 15.51 -5.82 -11.32
C VAL A 78 14.57 -5.86 -10.12
N TYR A 79 13.32 -6.21 -10.34
CA TYR A 79 12.35 -6.35 -9.25
C TYR A 79 12.69 -7.52 -8.32
N ALA A 80 13.08 -8.67 -8.87
CA ALA A 80 13.50 -9.82 -8.08
C ALA A 80 14.72 -9.50 -7.20
N ALA A 81 15.72 -8.77 -7.75
CA ALA A 81 16.87 -8.33 -6.98
C ALA A 81 16.48 -7.37 -5.83
N LYS A 82 15.54 -6.44 -6.08
CA LYS A 82 14.99 -5.55 -5.04
C LYS A 82 14.29 -6.36 -3.93
N MET A 83 13.43 -7.30 -4.30
CA MET A 83 12.70 -8.14 -3.33
C MET A 83 13.65 -9.00 -2.49
N GLN A 84 14.71 -9.55 -3.11
CA GLN A 84 15.73 -10.28 -2.40
C GLN A 84 16.48 -9.39 -1.40
N ALA A 85 16.85 -8.17 -1.80
CA ALA A 85 17.50 -7.21 -0.90
C ALA A 85 16.60 -6.83 0.29
N LEU A 86 15.30 -6.60 0.07
CA LEU A 86 14.34 -6.34 1.14
C LEU A 86 14.25 -7.50 2.13
N GLN A 87 14.18 -8.73 1.65
CA GLN A 87 14.14 -9.92 2.51
C GLN A 87 15.42 -10.10 3.31
N GLN A 88 16.57 -9.89 2.67
CA GLN A 88 17.88 -9.98 3.33
C GLN A 88 18.03 -8.91 4.41
N THR A 89 17.66 -7.66 4.10
CA THR A 89 17.68 -6.55 5.05
C THR A 89 16.77 -6.83 6.25
N ALA A 90 15.54 -7.26 6.02
CA ALA A 90 14.60 -7.61 7.10
C ALA A 90 15.18 -8.72 8.01
N ALA A 91 15.72 -9.78 7.40
CA ALA A 91 16.34 -10.90 8.15
C ALA A 91 17.58 -10.45 8.94
N GLN A 92 18.40 -9.58 8.37
CA GLN A 92 19.58 -9.03 9.03
C GLN A 92 19.18 -8.17 10.23
N LEU A 93 18.26 -7.24 10.07
CA LEU A 93 17.79 -6.36 11.13
C LEU A 93 17.13 -7.13 12.29
N ALA A 94 16.36 -8.18 11.97
CA ALA A 94 15.72 -9.03 12.97
C ALA A 94 16.72 -9.89 13.76
N LYS A 95 17.83 -10.34 13.13
CA LYS A 95 18.85 -11.18 13.76
C LYS A 95 19.92 -10.40 14.50
N THR A 96 20.21 -9.15 14.07
CA THR A 96 21.30 -8.37 14.66
C THR A 96 20.86 -7.84 16.03
N GLN A 97 21.49 -8.37 17.08
CA GLN A 97 21.28 -7.94 18.45
C GLN A 97 22.11 -6.69 18.77
N VAL A 98 21.51 -5.77 19.50
CA VAL A 98 22.14 -4.57 20.03
C VAL A 98 22.15 -4.70 21.55
N PHE A 99 23.35 -4.87 22.12
CA PHE A 99 23.51 -5.00 23.55
C PHE A 99 23.82 -3.63 24.20
N PRO A 100 23.46 -3.43 25.48
CA PRO A 100 23.85 -2.23 26.22
C PRO A 100 25.35 -1.98 26.19
N ALA A 101 25.76 -0.72 26.08
CA ALA A 101 27.14 -0.24 26.13
C ALA A 101 28.09 -0.81 25.04
N THR A 102 27.54 -1.38 23.94
CA THR A 102 28.34 -1.79 22.78
C THR A 102 28.59 -0.60 21.83
N ASP A 103 29.63 -0.73 20.98
CA ASP A 103 29.93 0.27 19.95
C ASP A 103 28.73 0.53 19.04
N LEU A 104 27.95 -0.51 18.70
CA LEU A 104 26.73 -0.39 17.92
C LEU A 104 25.66 0.44 18.62
N ALA A 105 25.44 0.24 19.91
CA ALA A 105 24.49 1.05 20.70
C ALA A 105 24.95 2.50 20.78
N GLN A 106 26.25 2.74 20.99
CA GLN A 106 26.85 4.08 21.03
C GLN A 106 26.75 4.77 19.67
N ALA A 107 27.05 4.08 18.57
CA ALA A 107 26.95 4.62 17.22
C ALA A 107 25.52 5.03 16.85
N LEU A 108 24.52 4.33 17.41
CA LEU A 108 23.10 4.67 17.27
C LEU A 108 22.60 5.70 18.32
N GLY A 109 23.47 6.17 19.22
CA GLY A 109 23.09 7.10 20.30
C GLY A 109 22.08 6.53 21.30
N LEU A 110 22.07 5.20 21.49
CA LEU A 110 21.10 4.51 22.32
C LEU A 110 21.64 4.19 23.72
N ASP A 111 20.91 4.64 24.74
CA ASP A 111 21.09 4.17 26.12
C ASP A 111 20.11 3.02 26.40
N LEU A 112 20.61 1.79 26.27
CA LEU A 112 19.82 0.59 26.42
C LEU A 112 19.99 -0.02 27.81
N ARG A 113 18.88 -0.41 28.43
CA ARG A 113 18.86 -1.16 29.72
C ARG A 113 18.88 -2.68 29.52
N ARG A 114 18.52 -3.14 28.33
CA ARG A 114 18.44 -4.55 27.93
C ARG A 114 18.77 -4.70 26.46
N GLU A 115 19.12 -5.90 26.04
CA GLU A 115 19.30 -6.25 24.63
C GLU A 115 18.03 -6.02 23.81
N THR A 116 18.22 -5.64 22.56
CA THR A 116 17.15 -5.44 21.57
C THR A 116 17.67 -5.79 20.18
N THR A 117 16.80 -5.81 19.16
CA THR A 117 17.22 -5.99 17.78
C THR A 117 17.35 -4.66 17.05
N LEU A 118 18.12 -4.63 15.94
CA LEU A 118 18.14 -3.45 15.06
C LEU A 118 16.76 -3.11 14.52
N GLN A 119 15.93 -4.10 14.27
CA GLN A 119 14.54 -3.90 13.85
C GLN A 119 13.72 -3.14 14.91
N GLU A 120 13.88 -3.47 16.19
CA GLU A 120 13.22 -2.75 17.28
C GLU A 120 13.82 -1.33 17.47
N CYS A 121 15.11 -1.16 17.23
CA CYS A 121 15.73 0.16 17.23
C CYS A 121 15.12 1.05 16.14
N LEU A 122 14.89 0.53 14.94
CA LEU A 122 14.34 1.26 13.80
C LEU A 122 12.89 1.74 14.00
N LYS A 123 12.15 1.15 14.94
CA LYS A 123 10.81 1.65 15.34
C LYS A 123 10.86 2.99 16.06
N ARG A 124 12.02 3.38 16.59
CA ARG A 124 12.18 4.65 17.29
C ARG A 124 12.24 5.79 16.29
N PRO A 125 11.53 6.92 16.52
CA PRO A 125 11.51 8.06 15.62
C PRO A 125 12.91 8.64 15.35
N GLU A 126 13.78 8.62 16.35
CA GLU A 126 15.13 9.16 16.30
C GLU A 126 16.14 8.33 15.50
N ILE A 127 15.84 7.07 15.19
CA ILE A 127 16.73 6.18 14.42
C ILE A 127 16.28 6.13 12.99
N SER A 128 17.16 6.43 12.06
CA SER A 128 16.93 6.38 10.62
C SER A 128 17.70 5.24 9.94
N ALA A 129 17.37 4.98 8.68
CA ALA A 129 18.13 4.08 7.82
C ALA A 129 19.60 4.53 7.68
N ASP A 130 19.82 5.85 7.58
CA ASP A 130 21.17 6.43 7.51
C ASP A 130 22.00 6.13 8.76
N ASP A 131 21.40 6.21 9.95
CA ASP A 131 22.08 5.92 11.22
C ASP A 131 22.47 4.44 11.29
N ILE A 132 21.57 3.54 10.88
CA ILE A 132 21.86 2.11 10.85
C ILE A 132 22.94 1.79 9.80
N ALA A 133 22.86 2.38 8.60
CA ALA A 133 23.86 2.17 7.55
C ALA A 133 25.25 2.61 8.01
N LYS A 134 25.37 3.76 8.68
CA LYS A 134 26.62 4.26 9.28
C LYS A 134 27.12 3.33 10.39
N ALA A 135 26.23 2.93 11.30
CA ALA A 135 26.59 2.05 12.42
C ALA A 135 27.03 0.65 11.98
N LEU A 136 26.50 0.15 10.85
CA LEU A 136 26.89 -1.12 10.24
C LEU A 136 28.05 -0.98 9.24
N HIS A 137 28.57 0.23 9.00
CA HIS A 137 29.62 0.52 8.03
C HIS A 137 29.26 0.01 6.61
N MET A 138 28.00 0.21 6.20
CA MET A 138 27.55 -0.21 4.88
C MET A 138 28.37 0.47 3.79
N PRO A 139 28.88 -0.28 2.79
CA PRO A 139 29.60 0.30 1.66
C PRO A 139 28.72 1.25 0.84
N ALA A 140 29.30 2.35 0.34
CA ALA A 140 28.58 3.35 -0.44
C ALA A 140 28.08 2.84 -1.81
N ASP A 141 28.65 1.75 -2.31
CA ASP A 141 28.27 1.08 -3.56
C ASP A 141 27.12 0.08 -3.41
N GLU A 142 26.68 -0.21 -2.18
CA GLU A 142 25.50 -1.05 -1.91
C GLU A 142 24.18 -0.29 -2.00
N GLU A 143 23.96 0.44 -3.10
CA GLU A 143 22.78 1.28 -3.30
C GLU A 143 21.44 0.50 -3.16
N VAL A 144 21.39 -0.74 -3.65
CA VAL A 144 20.17 -1.57 -3.59
C VAL A 144 19.84 -1.96 -2.15
N ALA A 145 20.84 -2.33 -1.36
CA ALA A 145 20.68 -2.68 0.05
C ALA A 145 20.29 -1.45 0.87
N PHE A 146 20.89 -0.30 0.59
CA PHE A 146 20.53 0.95 1.27
C PHE A 146 19.09 1.39 0.97
N LYS A 147 18.65 1.32 -0.29
CA LYS A 147 17.25 1.58 -0.68
C LYS A 147 16.28 0.60 -0.01
N ALA A 148 16.68 -0.67 0.13
CA ALA A 148 15.90 -1.65 0.86
C ALA A 148 15.76 -1.28 2.35
N LEU A 149 16.84 -0.80 2.97
CA LEU A 149 16.84 -0.35 4.35
C LEU A 149 15.93 0.87 4.55
N GLN A 150 15.98 1.86 3.65
CA GLN A 150 15.09 3.03 3.67
C GLN A 150 13.62 2.62 3.54
N GLN A 151 13.31 1.70 2.63
CA GLN A 151 11.95 1.21 2.47
C GLN A 151 11.47 0.45 3.70
N PHE A 152 12.33 -0.37 4.29
CA PHE A 152 12.03 -1.10 5.52
C PHE A 152 11.81 -0.16 6.72
N GLU A 153 12.56 0.96 6.80
CA GLU A 153 12.32 2.02 7.79
C GLU A 153 10.89 2.56 7.69
N ILE A 154 10.45 2.93 6.48
CA ILE A 154 9.11 3.47 6.25
C ILE A 154 8.05 2.44 6.68
N GLU A 155 8.19 1.19 6.25
CA GLU A 155 7.26 0.11 6.59
C GLU A 155 7.21 -0.14 8.10
N THR A 156 8.35 -0.13 8.77
CA THR A 156 8.45 -0.36 10.21
C THR A 156 7.82 0.78 11.01
N LYS A 157 8.12 2.03 10.67
CA LYS A 157 7.60 3.21 11.38
C LYS A 157 6.10 3.40 11.16
N TYR A 158 5.60 3.06 9.98
CA TYR A 158 4.19 3.20 9.64
C TYR A 158 3.36 1.91 9.79
N ALA A 159 3.96 0.80 10.26
CA ALA A 159 3.33 -0.51 10.34
C ALA A 159 1.94 -0.50 11.02
N GLY A 160 1.80 0.24 12.14
CA GLY A 160 0.53 0.35 12.86
C GLY A 160 -0.55 1.07 12.07
N TYR A 161 -0.19 2.08 11.30
CA TYR A 161 -1.13 2.82 10.45
C TYR A 161 -1.51 2.02 9.21
N ILE A 162 -0.53 1.36 8.58
CA ILE A 162 -0.75 0.49 7.41
C ILE A 162 -1.70 -0.63 7.79
N LYS A 163 -1.48 -1.29 8.93
CA LYS A 163 -2.37 -2.35 9.42
C LYS A 163 -3.82 -1.88 9.58
N ARG A 164 -4.04 -0.67 10.13
CA ARG A 164 -5.40 -0.11 10.25
C ARG A 164 -6.05 0.13 8.88
N GLN A 165 -5.28 0.63 7.92
CA GLN A 165 -5.78 0.80 6.54
C GLN A 165 -6.10 -0.55 5.89
N ASP A 166 -5.29 -1.58 6.11
CA ASP A 166 -5.57 -2.94 5.61
C ASP A 166 -6.86 -3.50 6.20
N GLU A 167 -7.09 -3.32 7.50
CA GLU A 167 -8.33 -3.73 8.17
C GLU A 167 -9.55 -2.97 7.63
N GLU A 168 -9.41 -1.70 7.29
CA GLU A 168 -10.46 -0.87 6.68
C GLU A 168 -10.76 -1.33 5.25
N ILE A 169 -9.73 -1.58 4.44
CA ILE A 169 -9.85 -2.14 3.09
C ILE A 169 -10.60 -3.47 3.12
N GLU A 170 -10.25 -4.36 4.05
CA GLU A 170 -10.93 -5.66 4.17
C GLU A 170 -12.41 -5.52 4.58
N LYS A 171 -12.77 -4.50 5.33
CA LYS A 171 -14.18 -4.19 5.62
C LYS A 171 -14.91 -3.71 4.37
N ILE A 172 -14.32 -2.78 3.61
CA ILE A 172 -14.89 -2.27 2.37
C ILE A 172 -15.09 -3.40 1.38
N ARG A 173 -14.07 -4.24 1.16
CA ARG A 173 -14.15 -5.41 0.26
C ARG A 173 -15.27 -6.39 0.62
N ARG A 174 -15.51 -6.58 1.91
CA ARG A 174 -16.64 -7.41 2.36
C ARG A 174 -17.99 -6.78 2.04
N HIS A 175 -18.12 -5.46 2.17
CA HIS A 175 -19.35 -4.75 1.85
C HIS A 175 -19.59 -4.68 0.34
N GLU A 176 -18.56 -4.46 -0.47
CA GLU A 176 -18.66 -4.50 -1.95
C GLU A 176 -19.18 -5.85 -2.47
N GLY A 177 -18.85 -6.95 -1.79
CA GLY A 177 -19.36 -8.27 -2.10
C GLY A 177 -20.82 -8.53 -1.72
N LEU A 178 -21.42 -7.65 -0.91
CA LEU A 178 -22.82 -7.76 -0.47
C LEU A 178 -23.72 -7.06 -1.48
N ARG A 179 -24.36 -7.87 -2.33
CA ARG A 179 -25.33 -7.36 -3.28
C ARG A 179 -26.65 -7.00 -2.60
N ILE A 180 -27.21 -5.89 -3.03
CA ILE A 180 -28.57 -5.47 -2.65
C ILE A 180 -29.53 -6.19 -3.61
N PRO A 181 -30.58 -6.88 -3.11
CA PRO A 181 -31.58 -7.51 -3.98
C PRO A 181 -32.27 -6.49 -4.90
N ASP A 182 -32.45 -6.86 -6.18
CA ASP A 182 -33.06 -5.96 -7.18
C ASP A 182 -34.52 -5.56 -6.86
N ASP A 183 -35.19 -6.35 -6.02
CA ASP A 183 -36.58 -6.16 -5.59
C ASP A 183 -36.73 -5.37 -4.30
N ILE A 184 -35.63 -4.85 -3.73
CA ILE A 184 -35.67 -4.07 -2.50
C ILE A 184 -36.46 -2.76 -2.69
N ASN A 185 -37.36 -2.50 -1.74
CA ASN A 185 -38.11 -1.26 -1.72
C ASN A 185 -37.54 -0.31 -0.64
N PHE A 186 -36.71 0.62 -1.04
CA PHE A 186 -36.05 1.56 -0.13
C PHE A 186 -37.02 2.47 0.61
N THR A 187 -38.24 2.70 0.08
CA THR A 187 -39.24 3.53 0.74
C THR A 187 -39.85 2.88 1.98
N GLN A 188 -39.76 1.53 2.08
CA GLN A 188 -40.32 0.75 3.18
C GLN A 188 -39.30 0.38 4.27
N ILE A 189 -38.03 0.79 4.11
CA ILE A 189 -37.00 0.49 5.10
C ILE A 189 -37.11 1.44 6.28
N ASP A 190 -37.35 0.88 7.48
CA ASP A 190 -37.39 1.66 8.70
C ASP A 190 -35.99 2.17 9.11
N GLY A 191 -35.94 3.36 9.72
CA GLY A 191 -34.70 3.98 10.17
C GLY A 191 -33.95 4.82 9.13
N LEU A 192 -34.35 4.80 7.86
CA LEU A 192 -33.81 5.72 6.83
C LEU A 192 -34.54 7.08 6.87
N SER A 193 -33.77 8.16 6.72
CA SER A 193 -34.37 9.49 6.51
C SER A 193 -35.09 9.56 5.16
N ASN A 194 -36.06 10.46 5.02
CA ASN A 194 -36.79 10.63 3.74
C ASN A 194 -35.88 11.00 2.59
N GLU A 195 -34.86 11.83 2.83
CA GLU A 195 -33.86 12.19 1.83
C GLU A 195 -33.05 10.96 1.36
N LEU A 196 -32.60 10.13 2.31
CA LEU A 196 -31.85 8.93 1.99
C LEU A 196 -32.68 7.91 1.23
N ARG A 197 -33.96 7.72 1.60
CA ARG A 197 -34.90 6.85 0.87
C ARG A 197 -35.04 7.30 -0.58
N GLN A 198 -35.25 8.60 -0.83
CA GLN A 198 -35.38 9.16 -2.17
C GLN A 198 -34.10 8.97 -2.99
N LYS A 199 -32.93 9.20 -2.39
CA LYS A 199 -31.64 9.00 -3.07
C LYS A 199 -31.42 7.53 -3.43
N LEU A 200 -31.64 6.61 -2.50
CA LEU A 200 -31.49 5.16 -2.75
C LEU A 200 -32.47 4.64 -3.80
N ASP A 201 -33.72 5.10 -3.76
CA ASP A 201 -34.74 4.71 -4.74
C ASP A 201 -34.44 5.26 -6.12
N HIS A 202 -33.82 6.46 -6.22
CA HIS A 202 -33.39 7.07 -7.47
C HIS A 202 -32.15 6.38 -8.06
N HIS A 203 -31.15 6.11 -7.24
CA HIS A 203 -29.86 5.56 -7.71
C HIS A 203 -29.86 4.04 -7.83
N LYS A 204 -30.71 3.34 -7.08
CA LYS A 204 -30.82 1.87 -7.04
C LYS A 204 -29.46 1.18 -6.99
N PRO A 205 -28.66 1.38 -5.92
CA PRO A 205 -27.33 0.81 -5.83
C PRO A 205 -27.37 -0.71 -5.82
N ASP A 206 -26.41 -1.35 -6.49
CA ASP A 206 -26.30 -2.82 -6.60
C ASP A 206 -25.60 -3.45 -5.40
N SER A 207 -24.88 -2.66 -4.58
CA SER A 207 -24.10 -3.13 -3.44
C SER A 207 -24.16 -2.15 -2.26
N LEU A 208 -23.61 -2.58 -1.11
CA LEU A 208 -23.50 -1.76 0.09
C LEU A 208 -22.23 -0.86 0.09
N ALA A 209 -21.43 -0.89 -0.94
CA ALA A 209 -20.21 -0.09 -1.08
C ALA A 209 -20.42 1.09 -1.99
#